data_4f3e85e87f4c5bc3997d344271863d15
#
_entry.id   4f3e85e87f4c5bc3997d344271863d15
#
_cell.length_a   1.000
_cell.length_b   1.000
_cell.length_c   1.000
_cell.angle_alpha   90.00
_cell.angle_beta   90.00
_cell.angle_gamma   90.00
#
_symmetry.space_group_name_H-M   'P 1'
#
loop_
_entity.id
_entity.type
_entity.pdbx_description
1 polymer ?
#
loop_
_entity_poly.entity_id
_entity_poly.type
_entity_poly.pdbx_seq_one_letter_code
_entity_poly.pdbx_strand_id
1 'polypeptide(L)'
;MRRSAAFLIVPVLVASLSGQQPAPPATGTPPVPTGPEIAAALKSLLANDARLRDWANLGRYREQNRALGRPAAGESRVVFMGDSITDSWPQERFGDFFARNKSYLGRGISGQTTPQMLIRFRPDVVDLQPRAVVILAGTNDIAGNTGPMSNEDIQGNIMSMAELARAHKIKVILSSILPTSNYHVGPSGIPQTQARPMERIRAINEWMKK
;
A
#
# COMPACT_ATOMS: atom_id res chain seq x y z
N MET A 1 8.30 -18.05 -72.21
CA MET A 1 7.70 -17.10 -71.24
C MET A 1 8.69 -16.89 -70.12
N ARG A 2 9.42 -15.78 -70.13
CA ARG A 2 10.40 -15.44 -69.11
C ARG A 2 9.73 -14.51 -68.08
N ARG A 3 9.66 -14.89 -66.83
CA ARG A 3 9.16 -14.04 -65.73
C ARG A 3 10.35 -13.27 -65.12
N SER A 4 10.37 -11.94 -65.30
CA SER A 4 11.31 -11.05 -64.69
C SER A 4 10.88 -10.80 -63.24
N ALA A 5 11.78 -11.09 -62.32
CA ALA A 5 11.63 -10.72 -60.90
C ALA A 5 12.18 -9.29 -60.69
N ALA A 6 11.32 -8.37 -60.28
CA ALA A 6 11.73 -7.02 -59.89
C ALA A 6 12.20 -7.06 -58.40
N PHE A 7 13.45 -6.70 -58.20
CA PHE A 7 13.99 -6.47 -56.84
C PHE A 7 13.62 -5.07 -56.39
N LEU A 8 12.86 -4.98 -55.30
CA LEU A 8 12.57 -3.73 -54.62
C LEU A 8 13.72 -3.43 -53.65
N ILE A 9 14.51 -2.41 -53.95
CA ILE A 9 15.55 -1.89 -53.05
C ILE A 9 14.87 -0.91 -52.10
N VAL A 10 14.76 -1.26 -50.82
CA VAL A 10 14.32 -0.36 -49.75
C VAL A 10 15.57 0.35 -49.17
N PRO A 11 15.65 1.69 -49.24
CA PRO A 11 16.77 2.41 -48.63
C PRO A 11 16.62 2.36 -47.10
N VAL A 12 17.61 1.76 -46.42
CA VAL A 12 17.75 1.83 -44.96
C VAL A 12 18.25 3.22 -44.60
N LEU A 13 17.40 4.01 -43.99
CA LEU A 13 17.74 5.32 -43.41
C LEU A 13 18.55 5.06 -42.14
N VAL A 14 19.87 5.23 -42.20
CA VAL A 14 20.73 5.19 -41.01
C VAL A 14 20.57 6.55 -40.30
N ALA A 15 19.74 6.60 -39.26
CA ALA A 15 19.70 7.74 -38.35
C ALA A 15 21.01 7.78 -37.55
N SER A 16 21.81 8.80 -37.77
CA SER A 16 23.02 9.10 -36.97
C SER A 16 22.59 9.44 -35.54
N LEU A 17 22.74 8.52 -34.63
CA LEU A 17 22.67 8.77 -33.19
C LEU A 17 23.91 9.64 -32.88
N SER A 18 23.72 10.94 -32.73
CA SER A 18 24.71 11.83 -32.13
C SER A 18 24.96 11.37 -30.69
N GLY A 19 26.10 10.73 -30.50
CA GLY A 19 26.53 10.25 -29.20
C GLY A 19 26.70 11.43 -28.25
N GLN A 20 25.82 11.57 -27.28
CA GLN A 20 26.12 12.32 -26.07
C GLN A 20 27.27 11.61 -25.38
N GLN A 21 28.45 12.22 -25.37
CA GLN A 21 29.56 11.74 -24.54
C GLN A 21 29.09 11.69 -23.08
N PRO A 22 29.31 10.56 -22.37
CA PRO A 22 29.05 10.53 -20.94
C PRO A 22 29.87 11.64 -20.26
N ALA A 23 29.24 12.38 -19.35
CA ALA A 23 29.90 13.37 -18.55
C ALA A 23 31.16 12.78 -17.89
N PRO A 24 32.28 13.48 -17.83
CA PRO A 24 33.48 12.96 -17.17
C PRO A 24 33.16 12.63 -15.71
N PRO A 25 33.73 11.55 -15.16
CA PRO A 25 33.51 11.20 -13.76
C PRO A 25 33.93 12.37 -12.87
N ALA A 26 33.08 12.70 -11.90
CA ALA A 26 33.38 13.76 -10.93
C ALA A 26 34.69 13.39 -10.19
N THR A 27 35.79 14.07 -10.49
CA THR A 27 37.09 13.90 -9.83
C THR A 27 37.10 14.72 -8.54
N GLY A 28 36.42 14.24 -7.51
CA GLY A 28 36.50 14.81 -6.18
C GLY A 28 36.23 13.71 -5.17
N THR A 29 37.07 13.57 -4.16
CA THR A 29 36.77 12.74 -3.01
C THR A 29 35.45 13.25 -2.41
N PRO A 30 34.41 12.41 -2.22
CA PRO A 30 33.17 12.87 -1.62
C PRO A 30 33.46 13.50 -0.24
N PRO A 31 32.78 14.59 0.12
CA PRO A 31 32.99 15.23 1.41
C PRO A 31 32.80 14.23 2.55
N VAL A 32 33.68 14.27 3.55
CA VAL A 32 33.53 13.44 4.75
C VAL A 32 32.27 13.87 5.47
N PRO A 33 31.31 12.94 5.73
CA PRO A 33 30.06 13.30 6.37
C PRO A 33 30.29 13.84 7.78
N THR A 34 29.53 14.85 8.18
CA THR A 34 29.58 15.45 9.50
C THR A 34 28.96 14.53 10.56
N GLY A 35 29.25 14.77 11.84
CA GLY A 35 28.67 14.03 12.96
C GLY A 35 27.13 13.96 12.89
N PRO A 36 26.39 15.08 12.66
CA PRO A 36 24.94 15.05 12.49
C PRO A 36 24.45 14.19 11.31
N GLU A 37 25.16 14.22 10.17
CA GLU A 37 24.80 13.40 8.99
C GLU A 37 25.00 11.91 9.25
N ILE A 38 26.08 11.53 9.96
CA ILE A 38 26.33 10.15 10.39
C ILE A 38 25.23 9.70 11.37
N ALA A 39 24.85 10.53 12.33
CA ALA A 39 23.79 10.23 13.27
C ALA A 39 22.43 10.06 12.59
N ALA A 40 22.11 10.89 11.61
CA ALA A 40 20.88 10.77 10.81
C ALA A 40 20.87 9.49 9.96
N ALA A 41 21.99 9.15 9.33
CA ALA A 41 22.13 7.92 8.54
C ALA A 41 22.00 6.67 9.45
N LEU A 42 22.64 6.67 10.61
CA LEU A 42 22.55 5.58 11.59
C LEU A 42 21.11 5.41 12.10
N LYS A 43 20.43 6.50 12.42
CA LYS A 43 19.01 6.47 12.83
C LYS A 43 18.12 5.90 11.72
N SER A 44 18.38 6.27 10.47
CA SER A 44 17.66 5.73 9.30
C SER A 44 17.91 4.23 9.12
N LEU A 45 19.17 3.78 9.27
CA LEU A 45 19.53 2.36 9.19
C LEU A 45 18.85 1.54 10.30
N LEU A 46 18.84 2.03 11.53
CA LEU A 46 18.18 1.37 12.66
C LEU A 46 16.66 1.29 12.47
N ALA A 47 16.04 2.36 11.94
CA ALA A 47 14.63 2.36 11.63
C ALA A 47 14.27 1.37 10.50
N ASN A 48 15.13 1.24 9.49
CA ASN A 48 14.98 0.28 8.42
C ASN A 48 15.17 -1.16 8.92
N ASP A 49 16.12 -1.43 9.80
CA ASP A 49 16.32 -2.75 10.42
C ASP A 49 15.07 -3.18 11.20
N ALA A 50 14.46 -2.30 11.99
CA ALA A 50 13.22 -2.58 12.70
C ALA A 50 12.05 -2.91 11.73
N ARG A 51 11.96 -2.19 10.61
CA ARG A 51 10.96 -2.48 9.55
C ARG A 51 11.23 -3.81 8.85
N LEU A 52 12.49 -4.19 8.65
CA LEU A 52 12.84 -5.48 8.05
C LEU A 52 12.52 -6.64 8.98
N ARG A 53 12.66 -6.47 10.30
CA ARG A 53 12.34 -7.50 11.31
C ARG A 53 10.85 -7.72 11.51
N ASP A 54 10.04 -6.67 11.38
CA ASP A 54 8.57 -6.72 11.46
C ASP A 54 7.96 -5.89 10.33
N TRP A 55 8.15 -6.36 9.11
CA TRP A 55 7.72 -5.65 7.89
C TRP A 55 6.22 -5.36 7.85
N ALA A 56 5.40 -6.27 8.37
CA ALA A 56 3.96 -6.11 8.45
C ALA A 56 3.50 -5.40 9.73
N ASN A 57 4.44 -5.03 10.63
CA ASN A 57 4.16 -4.40 11.91
C ASN A 57 3.17 -5.21 12.77
N LEU A 58 3.44 -6.52 12.91
CA LEU A 58 2.64 -7.45 13.70
C LEU A 58 2.61 -7.07 15.20
N GLY A 59 3.60 -6.33 15.65
CA GLY A 59 3.67 -5.81 17.02
C GLY A 59 2.64 -4.73 17.34
N ARG A 60 2.14 -3.98 16.32
CA ARG A 60 1.35 -2.75 16.49
C ARG A 60 0.14 -2.90 17.40
N TYR A 61 -0.63 -3.96 17.21
CA TYR A 61 -1.89 -4.18 17.93
C TYR A 61 -1.84 -5.37 18.89
N ARG A 62 -0.68 -6.02 19.05
CA ARG A 62 -0.53 -7.28 19.81
C ARG A 62 -1.10 -7.21 21.22
N GLU A 63 -0.72 -6.20 21.99
CA GLU A 63 -1.17 -6.06 23.38
C GLU A 63 -2.66 -5.69 23.45
N GLN A 64 -3.12 -4.82 22.56
CA GLN A 64 -4.54 -4.47 22.49
C GLN A 64 -5.39 -5.70 22.12
N ASN A 65 -4.93 -6.52 21.16
CA ASN A 65 -5.63 -7.74 20.75
C ASN A 65 -5.69 -8.76 21.88
N ARG A 66 -4.63 -8.92 22.67
CA ARG A 66 -4.62 -9.78 23.85
C ARG A 66 -5.62 -9.31 24.91
N ALA A 67 -5.66 -8.00 25.17
CA ALA A 67 -6.53 -7.41 26.19
C ALA A 67 -8.02 -7.51 25.82
N LEU A 68 -8.37 -7.54 24.53
CA LEU A 68 -9.76 -7.66 24.09
C LEU A 68 -10.42 -8.99 24.43
N GLY A 69 -9.70 -10.08 24.40
CA GLY A 69 -10.24 -11.42 24.58
C GLY A 69 -11.30 -11.80 23.54
N ARG A 70 -12.05 -12.86 23.84
CA ARG A 70 -13.17 -13.27 22.98
C ARG A 70 -14.34 -12.29 23.07
N PRO A 71 -15.12 -12.11 21.99
CA PRO A 71 -16.34 -11.30 22.05
C PRO A 71 -17.28 -11.77 23.15
N ALA A 72 -17.87 -10.83 23.89
CA ALA A 72 -18.89 -11.14 24.86
C ALA A 72 -20.17 -11.67 24.18
N ALA A 73 -21.01 -12.39 24.93
CA ALA A 73 -22.28 -12.84 24.41
C ALA A 73 -23.14 -11.65 23.92
N GLY A 74 -23.56 -11.69 22.65
CA GLY A 74 -24.30 -10.61 22.01
C GLY A 74 -23.45 -9.45 21.49
N GLU A 75 -22.14 -9.43 21.68
CA GLU A 75 -21.25 -8.42 21.11
C GLU A 75 -21.22 -8.53 19.58
N SER A 76 -21.52 -7.42 18.89
CA SER A 76 -21.42 -7.32 17.43
C SER A 76 -20.11 -6.65 17.04
N ARG A 77 -18.97 -7.30 17.32
CA ARG A 77 -17.64 -6.79 17.00
C ARG A 77 -17.47 -6.59 15.49
N VAL A 78 -16.95 -5.42 15.10
CA VAL A 78 -16.61 -5.10 13.71
C VAL A 78 -15.17 -4.58 13.68
N VAL A 79 -14.35 -5.14 12.80
CA VAL A 79 -12.98 -4.70 12.59
C VAL A 79 -12.90 -3.84 11.33
N PHE A 80 -12.25 -2.69 11.43
CA PHE A 80 -11.90 -1.83 10.31
C PHE A 80 -10.42 -2.01 10.00
N MET A 81 -10.11 -2.81 8.99
CA MET A 81 -8.77 -3.09 8.49
C MET A 81 -8.41 -2.06 7.43
N GLY A 82 -7.22 -1.44 7.54
CA GLY A 82 -6.79 -0.46 6.55
C GLY A 82 -5.43 0.17 6.80
N ASP A 83 -5.22 1.28 6.15
CA ASP A 83 -4.00 2.09 6.17
C ASP A 83 -4.11 3.34 7.06
N SER A 84 -3.45 4.45 6.67
CA SER A 84 -3.46 5.72 7.41
C SER A 84 -4.85 6.33 7.56
N ILE A 85 -5.77 6.10 6.64
CA ILE A 85 -7.14 6.60 6.71
C ILE A 85 -7.85 5.93 7.89
N THR A 86 -7.74 4.62 7.99
CA THR A 86 -8.30 3.82 9.09
C THR A 86 -7.54 4.05 10.40
N ASP A 87 -6.21 4.21 10.38
CA ASP A 87 -5.36 4.49 11.56
C ASP A 87 -5.72 5.83 12.21
N SER A 88 -6.03 6.83 11.38
CA SER A 88 -6.40 8.16 11.85
C SER A 88 -7.86 8.28 12.29
N TRP A 89 -8.77 7.48 11.76
CA TRP A 89 -10.21 7.63 11.95
C TRP A 89 -10.67 7.57 13.42
N PRO A 90 -10.10 6.74 14.31
CA PRO A 90 -10.46 6.75 15.73
C PRO A 90 -10.06 8.03 16.50
N GLN A 91 -9.28 8.94 15.88
CA GLN A 91 -8.88 10.18 16.53
C GLN A 91 -10.06 11.14 16.65
N GLU A 92 -10.14 11.82 17.80
CA GLU A 92 -11.26 12.72 18.16
C GLU A 92 -11.56 13.78 17.09
N ARG A 93 -10.52 14.30 16.41
CA ARG A 93 -10.67 15.30 15.32
C ARG A 93 -11.48 14.81 14.12
N PHE A 94 -11.68 13.49 13.97
CA PHE A 94 -12.51 12.89 12.91
C PHE A 94 -13.89 12.46 13.41
N GLY A 95 -14.28 12.93 14.61
CA GLY A 95 -15.58 12.66 15.21
C GLY A 95 -15.56 11.47 16.17
N ASP A 96 -16.74 11.08 16.60
CA ASP A 96 -16.94 10.13 17.69
C ASP A 96 -17.44 8.75 17.24
N PHE A 97 -17.31 8.43 15.95
CA PHE A 97 -17.80 7.19 15.37
C PHE A 97 -17.34 5.94 16.14
N PHE A 98 -16.05 5.81 16.43
CA PHE A 98 -15.51 4.71 17.21
C PHE A 98 -15.84 4.85 18.70
N ALA A 99 -15.88 6.06 19.24
CA ALA A 99 -16.20 6.31 20.64
C ALA A 99 -17.64 5.92 20.98
N ARG A 100 -18.58 6.12 20.06
CA ARG A 100 -19.99 5.72 20.20
C ARG A 100 -20.20 4.22 20.00
N ASN A 101 -19.33 3.57 19.24
CA ASN A 101 -19.48 2.15 18.88
C ASN A 101 -18.37 1.32 19.54
N LYS A 102 -18.51 0.99 20.81
CA LYS A 102 -17.46 0.30 21.60
C LYS A 102 -17.02 -1.05 21.04
N SER A 103 -17.88 -1.71 20.25
CA SER A 103 -17.56 -2.97 19.56
C SER A 103 -16.86 -2.76 18.20
N TYR A 104 -16.56 -1.54 17.81
CA TYR A 104 -15.85 -1.24 16.57
C TYR A 104 -14.35 -1.05 16.84
N LEU A 105 -13.53 -1.79 16.12
CA LEU A 105 -12.09 -1.85 16.32
C LEU A 105 -11.36 -1.31 15.09
N GLY A 106 -10.64 -0.20 15.25
CA GLY A 106 -9.71 0.29 14.23
C GLY A 106 -8.43 -0.57 14.21
N ARG A 107 -8.09 -1.07 13.06
CA ARG A 107 -6.87 -1.84 12.78
C ARG A 107 -6.17 -1.28 11.53
N GLY A 108 -6.11 0.07 11.45
CA GLY A 108 -5.34 0.78 10.46
C GLY A 108 -3.87 0.87 10.84
N ILE A 109 -2.99 0.86 9.86
CA ILE A 109 -1.57 1.19 10.04
C ILE A 109 -1.12 2.06 8.87
N SER A 110 -0.65 3.26 9.22
CA SER A 110 -0.27 4.27 8.23
C SER A 110 0.78 3.77 7.25
N GLY A 111 0.54 4.02 5.95
CA GLY A 111 1.46 3.68 4.86
C GLY A 111 1.42 2.23 4.40
N GLN A 112 0.67 1.36 5.05
CA GLN A 112 0.61 -0.06 4.69
C GLN A 112 -0.05 -0.33 3.35
N THR A 113 0.47 -1.37 2.68
CA THR A 113 0.00 -1.95 1.44
C THR A 113 -0.76 -3.26 1.70
N THR A 114 -1.46 -3.75 0.69
CA THR A 114 -2.28 -4.98 0.82
C THR A 114 -1.52 -6.23 1.25
N PRO A 115 -0.26 -6.51 0.80
CA PRO A 115 0.48 -7.67 1.29
C PRO A 115 0.83 -7.56 2.78
N GLN A 116 1.13 -6.37 3.29
CA GLN A 116 1.36 -6.16 4.72
C GLN A 116 0.09 -6.41 5.53
N MET A 117 -1.06 -5.93 5.03
CA MET A 117 -2.37 -6.17 5.64
C MET A 117 -2.73 -7.66 5.64
N LEU A 118 -2.44 -8.38 4.55
CA LEU A 118 -2.68 -9.82 4.45
C LEU A 118 -1.88 -10.61 5.50
N ILE A 119 -0.60 -10.29 5.70
CA ILE A 119 0.24 -10.97 6.71
C ILE A 119 -0.33 -10.80 8.12
N ARG A 120 -0.81 -9.60 8.48
CA ARG A 120 -1.38 -9.33 9.81
C ARG A 120 -2.89 -9.60 9.92
N PHE A 121 -3.52 -10.06 8.85
CA PHE A 121 -4.98 -10.25 8.82
C PHE A 121 -5.47 -11.26 9.87
N ARG A 122 -4.71 -12.32 10.10
CA ARG A 122 -5.07 -13.29 11.13
C ARG A 122 -5.07 -12.68 12.54
N PRO A 123 -3.96 -12.14 13.07
CA PRO A 123 -3.94 -11.62 14.45
C PRO A 123 -4.83 -10.39 14.65
N ASP A 124 -5.01 -9.56 13.61
CA ASP A 124 -5.73 -8.30 13.73
C ASP A 124 -7.22 -8.36 13.32
N VAL A 125 -7.64 -9.47 12.70
CA VAL A 125 -9.03 -9.67 12.28
C VAL A 125 -9.54 -11.04 12.73
N VAL A 126 -9.00 -12.13 12.20
CA VAL A 126 -9.56 -13.47 12.38
C VAL A 126 -9.60 -13.88 13.86
N ASP A 127 -8.48 -13.69 14.56
CA ASP A 127 -8.36 -14.11 15.97
C ASP A 127 -9.22 -13.26 16.93
N LEU A 128 -9.67 -12.09 16.47
CA LEU A 128 -10.60 -11.23 17.21
C LEU A 128 -12.06 -11.68 17.09
N GLN A 129 -12.33 -12.66 16.24
CA GLN A 129 -13.66 -13.26 16.02
C GLN A 129 -14.76 -12.21 15.76
N PRO A 130 -14.56 -11.24 14.85
CA PRO A 130 -15.56 -10.22 14.60
C PRO A 130 -16.75 -10.81 13.80
N ARG A 131 -17.92 -10.16 13.93
CA ARG A 131 -19.08 -10.44 13.08
C ARG A 131 -18.85 -9.97 11.63
N ALA A 132 -18.10 -8.89 11.47
CA ALA A 132 -17.78 -8.33 10.16
C ALA A 132 -16.39 -7.67 10.15
N VAL A 133 -15.79 -7.60 8.96
CA VAL A 133 -14.59 -6.79 8.68
C VAL A 133 -14.90 -5.83 7.53
N VAL A 134 -14.51 -4.58 7.72
CA VAL A 134 -14.47 -3.55 6.67
C VAL A 134 -13.02 -3.43 6.21
N ILE A 135 -12.75 -3.61 4.92
CA ILE A 135 -11.40 -3.55 4.34
C ILE A 135 -11.32 -2.31 3.45
N LEU A 136 -10.48 -1.35 3.83
CA LEU A 136 -10.11 -0.18 3.03
C LEU A 136 -8.62 -0.27 2.70
N ALA A 137 -8.28 -0.67 1.48
CA ALA A 137 -6.92 -1.01 1.08
C ALA A 137 -6.65 -0.71 -0.40
N GLY A 138 -5.37 -0.53 -0.77
CA GLY A 138 -4.92 -0.41 -2.15
C GLY A 138 -4.36 0.97 -2.54
N THR A 139 -4.65 2.03 -1.79
CA THR A 139 -4.14 3.38 -2.14
C THR A 139 -2.62 3.49 -2.05
N ASN A 140 -2.00 2.81 -1.08
CA ASN A 140 -0.55 2.80 -0.89
C ASN A 140 0.16 1.83 -1.84
N ASP A 141 -0.53 0.79 -2.27
CA ASP A 141 -0.08 -0.14 -3.31
C ASP A 141 0.04 0.60 -4.65
N ILE A 142 -1.00 1.36 -5.03
CA ILE A 142 -1.00 2.20 -6.23
C ILE A 142 0.15 3.22 -6.17
N ALA A 143 0.43 3.78 -4.99
CA ALA A 143 1.53 4.73 -4.78
C ALA A 143 2.92 4.07 -4.76
N GLY A 144 3.02 2.74 -4.73
CA GLY A 144 4.28 2.01 -4.73
C GLY A 144 5.03 2.04 -3.40
N ASN A 145 4.34 2.18 -2.25
CA ASN A 145 4.99 2.29 -0.93
C ASN A 145 5.89 1.10 -0.58
N THR A 146 5.63 -0.07 -1.13
CA THR A 146 6.45 -1.29 -0.96
C THR A 146 7.02 -1.80 -2.28
N GLY A 147 7.14 -0.91 -3.26
CA GLY A 147 7.56 -1.21 -4.62
C GLY A 147 6.40 -1.24 -5.63
N PRO A 148 6.70 -1.38 -6.92
CA PRO A 148 5.68 -1.48 -7.97
C PRO A 148 4.76 -2.68 -7.74
N MET A 149 3.45 -2.48 -7.91
CA MET A 149 2.46 -3.54 -7.77
C MET A 149 1.39 -3.41 -8.86
N SER A 150 1.04 -4.51 -9.51
CA SER A 150 -0.03 -4.54 -10.51
C SER A 150 -1.42 -4.41 -9.87
N ASN A 151 -2.44 -4.15 -10.66
CA ASN A 151 -3.81 -4.17 -10.15
C ASN A 151 -4.22 -5.59 -9.74
N GLU A 152 -3.76 -6.60 -10.48
CA GLU A 152 -4.01 -8.02 -10.24
C GLU A 152 -3.43 -8.47 -8.89
N ASP A 153 -2.22 -8.00 -8.54
CA ASP A 153 -1.61 -8.30 -7.23
C ASP A 153 -2.42 -7.69 -6.08
N ILE A 154 -2.86 -6.42 -6.24
CA ILE A 154 -3.71 -5.74 -5.26
C ILE A 154 -5.03 -6.50 -5.06
N GLN A 155 -5.66 -6.87 -6.17
CA GLN A 155 -6.91 -7.64 -6.20
C GLN A 155 -6.73 -9.01 -5.54
N GLY A 156 -5.64 -9.73 -5.85
CA GLY A 156 -5.31 -11.02 -5.27
C GLY A 156 -5.14 -10.96 -3.75
N ASN A 157 -4.46 -9.94 -3.23
CA ASN A 157 -4.31 -9.73 -1.79
C ASN A 157 -5.64 -9.42 -1.10
N ILE A 158 -6.48 -8.55 -1.70
CA ILE A 158 -7.82 -8.24 -1.17
C ILE A 158 -8.69 -9.49 -1.20
N MET A 159 -8.66 -10.27 -2.27
CA MET A 159 -9.40 -11.53 -2.40
C MET A 159 -8.98 -12.53 -1.32
N SER A 160 -7.67 -12.71 -1.11
CA SER A 160 -7.14 -13.60 -0.08
C SER A 160 -7.61 -13.21 1.32
N MET A 161 -7.63 -11.91 1.65
CA MET A 161 -8.19 -11.44 2.92
C MET A 161 -9.69 -11.74 3.03
N ALA A 162 -10.45 -11.55 1.94
CA ALA A 162 -11.88 -11.83 1.90
C ALA A 162 -12.17 -13.33 2.04
N GLU A 163 -11.39 -14.20 1.42
CA GLU A 163 -11.49 -15.65 1.53
C GLU A 163 -11.18 -16.14 2.95
N LEU A 164 -10.11 -15.61 3.56
CA LEU A 164 -9.78 -15.88 4.96
C LEU A 164 -10.93 -15.49 5.89
N ALA A 165 -11.52 -14.31 5.71
CA ALA A 165 -12.64 -13.86 6.51
C ALA A 165 -13.85 -14.80 6.35
N ARG A 166 -14.22 -15.13 5.09
CA ARG A 166 -15.35 -16.04 4.78
C ARG A 166 -15.16 -17.43 5.36
N ALA A 167 -13.93 -17.99 5.27
CA ALA A 167 -13.59 -19.29 5.87
C ALA A 167 -13.84 -19.31 7.38
N HIS A 168 -13.70 -18.16 8.05
CA HIS A 168 -13.98 -17.97 9.47
C HIS A 168 -15.38 -17.40 9.76
N LYS A 169 -16.30 -17.40 8.78
CA LYS A 169 -17.69 -16.92 8.90
C LYS A 169 -17.80 -15.43 9.25
N ILE A 170 -16.78 -14.65 8.91
CA ILE A 170 -16.74 -13.20 9.09
C ILE A 170 -17.33 -12.55 7.84
N LYS A 171 -18.33 -11.67 8.01
CA LYS A 171 -18.91 -10.90 6.90
C LYS A 171 -17.87 -9.89 6.38
N VAL A 172 -17.67 -9.85 5.06
CA VAL A 172 -16.73 -8.93 4.42
C VAL A 172 -17.47 -7.75 3.82
N ILE A 173 -16.94 -6.54 4.05
CA ILE A 173 -17.36 -5.29 3.44
C ILE A 173 -16.11 -4.67 2.81
N LEU A 174 -16.07 -4.57 1.49
CA LEU A 174 -14.99 -3.88 0.77
C LEU A 174 -15.36 -2.41 0.61
N SER A 175 -14.47 -1.53 1.05
CA SER A 175 -14.60 -0.08 0.85
C SER A 175 -13.87 0.35 -0.40
N SER A 176 -14.51 1.19 -1.22
CA SER A 176 -13.86 1.80 -2.38
C SER A 176 -12.64 2.62 -1.97
N ILE A 177 -11.57 2.53 -2.76
CA ILE A 177 -10.41 3.41 -2.64
C ILE A 177 -10.88 4.84 -2.95
N LEU A 178 -10.54 5.77 -2.04
CA LEU A 178 -10.94 7.18 -2.18
C LEU A 178 -10.17 7.87 -3.32
N PRO A 179 -10.79 8.83 -3.99
CA PRO A 179 -10.08 9.66 -4.97
C PRO A 179 -9.02 10.51 -4.27
N THR A 180 -7.95 10.84 -5.01
CA THR A 180 -6.88 11.71 -4.53
C THR A 180 -6.92 13.07 -5.23
N SER A 181 -6.41 14.10 -4.54
CA SER A 181 -6.22 15.44 -5.10
C SER A 181 -4.81 15.92 -4.82
N ASN A 182 -4.37 16.98 -5.53
CA ASN A 182 -3.07 17.61 -5.32
C ASN A 182 -3.10 18.74 -4.27
N TYR A 183 -4.15 18.80 -3.45
CA TYR A 183 -4.26 19.82 -2.41
C TYR A 183 -3.09 19.76 -1.42
N HIS A 184 -2.61 18.56 -1.13
CA HIS A 184 -1.37 18.33 -0.39
C HIS A 184 -0.38 17.54 -1.23
N VAL A 185 0.86 18.04 -1.32
CA VAL A 185 1.98 17.29 -1.91
C VAL A 185 2.64 16.50 -0.79
N GLY A 186 2.83 15.21 -1.01
CA GLY A 186 3.50 14.35 -0.03
C GLY A 186 5.00 14.67 0.12
N PRO A 187 5.68 14.06 1.10
CA PRO A 187 7.12 14.29 1.35
C PRO A 187 8.03 14.02 0.15
N SER A 188 7.61 13.18 -0.79
CA SER A 188 8.34 12.88 -2.03
C SER A 188 8.35 14.02 -3.05
N GLY A 189 7.57 15.09 -2.86
CA GLY A 189 7.37 16.14 -3.85
C GLY A 189 6.52 15.72 -5.07
N ILE A 190 6.13 14.46 -5.17
CA ILE A 190 5.31 13.95 -6.28
C ILE A 190 3.83 14.31 -6.03
N PRO A 191 3.13 14.89 -7.01
CA PRO A 191 1.69 15.14 -6.91
C PRO A 191 0.92 13.85 -6.59
N GLN A 192 -0.05 13.91 -5.67
CA GLN A 192 -0.82 12.74 -5.24
C GLN A 192 -1.56 12.07 -6.39
N THR A 193 -2.07 12.84 -7.36
CA THR A 193 -2.74 12.31 -8.55
C THR A 193 -1.78 11.60 -9.53
N GLN A 194 -0.51 11.93 -9.51
CA GLN A 194 0.54 11.23 -10.27
C GLN A 194 0.93 9.93 -9.58
N ALA A 195 1.13 9.97 -8.25
CA ALA A 195 1.45 8.78 -7.47
C ALA A 195 0.28 7.78 -7.44
N ARG A 196 -0.96 8.26 -7.53
CA ARG A 196 -2.21 7.47 -7.50
C ARG A 196 -3.11 7.83 -8.67
N PRO A 197 -2.83 7.35 -9.89
CA PRO A 197 -3.62 7.63 -11.07
C PRO A 197 -5.08 7.22 -10.90
N MET A 198 -6.01 8.13 -11.21
CA MET A 198 -7.45 7.92 -11.04
C MET A 198 -7.98 6.73 -11.85
N GLU A 199 -7.37 6.41 -12.97
CA GLU A 199 -7.70 5.24 -13.78
C GLU A 199 -7.48 3.93 -13.02
N ARG A 200 -6.37 3.81 -12.28
CA ARG A 200 -6.07 2.64 -11.45
C ARG A 200 -7.06 2.52 -10.28
N ILE A 201 -7.34 3.64 -9.61
CA ILE A 201 -8.35 3.69 -8.54
C ILE A 201 -9.71 3.21 -9.05
N ARG A 202 -10.15 3.73 -10.21
CA ARG A 202 -11.42 3.33 -10.83
C ARG A 202 -11.44 1.85 -11.20
N ALA A 203 -10.38 1.35 -11.83
CA ALA A 203 -10.29 -0.05 -12.24
C ALA A 203 -10.43 -1.02 -11.06
N ILE A 204 -9.73 -0.75 -9.95
CA ILE A 204 -9.83 -1.57 -8.73
C ILE A 204 -11.22 -1.44 -8.09
N ASN A 205 -11.77 -0.22 -8.00
CA ASN A 205 -13.10 0.00 -7.44
C ASN A 205 -14.20 -0.69 -8.27
N GLU A 206 -14.13 -0.68 -9.59
CA GLU A 206 -15.08 -1.40 -10.45
C GLU A 206 -14.94 -2.93 -10.29
N TRP A 207 -13.72 -3.43 -10.13
CA TRP A 207 -13.52 -4.84 -9.83
C TRP A 207 -14.17 -5.25 -8.48
N MET A 208 -14.03 -4.42 -7.43
CA MET A 208 -14.62 -4.71 -6.11
C MET A 208 -16.17 -4.77 -6.10
N LYS A 209 -16.84 -4.23 -7.13
CA LYS A 209 -18.30 -4.27 -7.23
C LYS A 209 -18.86 -5.59 -7.80
N LYS A 210 -18.00 -6.42 -8.41
CA LYS A 210 -18.36 -7.70 -9.02
C LYS A 210 -18.36 -8.82 -8.00
#